data_822a7e106f13091984ef03cd10a2eb4d
#
_entry.id   822a7e106f13091984ef03cd10a2eb4d
#
_cell.length_a   1.000
_cell.length_b   1.000
_cell.length_c   1.000
_cell.angle_alpha   90.00
_cell.angle_beta   90.00
_cell.angle_gamma   90.00
#
_symmetry.space_group_name_H-M   'P 1'
#
loop_
_entity.id
_entity.type
_entity.pdbx_description
1 polymer ?
#
loop_
_entity_poly.entity_id
_entity_poly.type
_entity_poly.pdbx_seq_one_letter_code
_entity_poly.pdbx_strand_id
1 'polypeptide(L)'
;MTTTFKEPLIDYHRNFVKFKSRSSTDYLVVHCSATQNKPEYTWKTIDQMHRQKGWLGIGYHFVILTDGTIQNGRPIEAIGSHVLGYNDDSLGICLIGGTDRNGKSVDNFTVKQKESLKKLLDWLKSKYPKAKVLGHRDFPGVAKDCPCFDVQSWYGRGAVYVIYEDASSLDRCKLSQADLKEANGTLEFTKGDLVRIA
;
A
#
# COMPACT_ATOMS: atom_id res chain seq x y z
N MET A 1 -19.70 -7.40 6.60
CA MET A 1 -19.96 -6.04 6.06
C MET A 1 -19.13 -5.87 4.81
N THR A 2 -19.76 -5.81 3.65
CA THR A 2 -19.10 -5.60 2.36
C THR A 2 -18.59 -4.16 2.30
N THR A 3 -17.29 -3.97 2.41
CA THR A 3 -16.66 -2.66 2.22
C THR A 3 -16.76 -2.32 0.75
N THR A 4 -17.78 -1.55 0.39
CA THR A 4 -17.92 -1.00 -0.97
C THR A 4 -16.91 0.14 -1.09
N PHE A 5 -15.78 -0.11 -1.76
CA PHE A 5 -14.93 0.98 -2.20
C PHE A 5 -15.71 1.76 -3.25
N LYS A 6 -16.20 2.95 -2.87
CA LYS A 6 -16.69 3.91 -3.86
C LYS A 6 -15.48 4.37 -4.65
N GLU A 7 -15.37 3.94 -5.90
CA GLU A 7 -14.37 4.47 -6.83
C GLU A 7 -14.61 5.98 -6.96
N PRO A 8 -13.70 6.85 -6.50
CA PRO A 8 -13.72 8.22 -6.98
C PRO A 8 -13.33 8.15 -8.45
N LEU A 9 -14.27 8.39 -9.34
CA LEU A 9 -14.01 8.50 -10.77
C LEU A 9 -13.05 9.68 -10.98
N ILE A 10 -11.75 9.36 -11.14
CA ILE A 10 -10.86 10.33 -11.74
C ILE A 10 -11.26 10.39 -13.20
N ASP A 11 -11.85 11.51 -13.60
CA ASP A 11 -12.28 11.72 -14.98
C ASP A 11 -11.06 11.89 -15.89
N TYR A 12 -10.43 10.77 -16.26
CA TYR A 12 -9.39 10.76 -17.29
C TYR A 12 -9.96 11.09 -18.69
N HIS A 13 -11.28 11.05 -18.87
CA HIS A 13 -11.91 11.35 -20.15
C HIS A 13 -11.72 12.80 -20.59
N ARG A 14 -11.52 13.74 -19.67
CA ARG A 14 -11.23 15.15 -20.01
C ARG A 14 -9.89 15.38 -20.67
N ASN A 15 -8.94 14.43 -20.60
CA ASN A 15 -7.58 14.61 -21.11
C ASN A 15 -7.26 13.72 -22.32
N PHE A 16 -8.22 13.03 -22.94
CA PHE A 16 -8.06 12.19 -24.14
C PHE A 16 -6.90 11.17 -24.07
N VAL A 17 -6.46 10.80 -22.87
CA VAL A 17 -5.38 9.81 -22.71
C VAL A 17 -5.99 8.41 -22.79
N LYS A 18 -5.74 7.71 -23.89
CA LYS A 18 -6.07 6.29 -24.02
C LYS A 18 -4.91 5.44 -23.49
N PHE A 19 -5.08 4.84 -22.35
CA PHE A 19 -4.15 3.82 -21.87
C PHE A 19 -4.40 2.49 -22.59
N LYS A 20 -3.32 1.74 -22.86
CA LYS A 20 -3.44 0.35 -23.29
C LYS A 20 -3.97 -0.50 -22.14
N SER A 21 -4.83 -1.48 -22.47
CA SER A 21 -5.34 -2.44 -21.49
C SER A 21 -4.24 -3.42 -21.06
N ARG A 22 -4.23 -3.77 -19.77
CA ARG A 22 -3.35 -4.78 -19.21
C ARG A 22 -3.80 -6.18 -19.65
N SER A 23 -2.84 -7.08 -19.91
CA SER A 23 -3.10 -8.44 -20.43
C SER A 23 -3.49 -9.42 -19.31
N SER A 24 -2.85 -9.28 -18.12
CA SER A 24 -3.08 -10.13 -16.95
C SER A 24 -2.86 -9.34 -15.65
N THR A 25 -3.06 -9.99 -14.50
CA THR A 25 -2.68 -9.46 -13.20
C THR A 25 -2.01 -10.56 -12.39
N ASP A 26 -0.71 -10.65 -12.56
CA ASP A 26 0.13 -11.66 -11.91
C ASP A 26 0.84 -11.10 -10.66
N TYR A 27 0.89 -9.75 -10.55
CA TYR A 27 1.53 -9.07 -9.43
C TYR A 27 0.70 -7.90 -8.90
N LEU A 28 0.65 -7.77 -7.57
CA LEU A 28 0.19 -6.60 -6.83
C LEU A 28 1.43 -5.96 -6.20
N VAL A 29 1.86 -4.83 -6.75
CA VAL A 29 3.15 -4.23 -6.42
C VAL A 29 2.97 -3.02 -5.52
N VAL A 30 3.55 -3.09 -4.33
CA VAL A 30 3.54 -1.99 -3.35
C VAL A 30 4.74 -1.09 -3.56
N HIS A 31 4.48 0.21 -3.61
CA HIS A 31 5.48 1.28 -3.76
C HIS A 31 5.34 2.32 -2.66
N CYS A 32 6.35 3.16 -2.54
CA CYS A 32 6.28 4.46 -1.86
C CYS A 32 6.44 5.59 -2.88
N SER A 33 5.95 6.78 -2.53
CA SER A 33 6.13 7.97 -3.35
C SER A 33 7.57 8.50 -3.35
N ALA A 34 8.42 7.98 -2.45
CA ALA A 34 9.76 8.49 -2.16
C ALA A 34 9.73 10.00 -1.82
N THR A 35 8.76 10.39 -1.02
CA THR A 35 8.58 11.73 -0.47
C THR A 35 8.51 11.68 1.05
N GLN A 36 8.54 12.84 1.71
CA GLN A 36 8.13 12.91 3.10
C GLN A 36 6.65 12.50 3.22
N ASN A 37 6.28 11.92 4.37
CA ASN A 37 4.90 11.57 4.68
C ASN A 37 4.11 12.83 5.09
N LYS A 38 3.57 13.55 4.10
CA LYS A 38 2.86 14.82 4.28
C LYS A 38 1.39 14.70 3.95
N PRO A 39 0.48 15.22 4.82
CA PRO A 39 -0.98 15.11 4.63
C PRO A 39 -1.50 15.81 3.37
N GLU A 40 -0.83 16.86 2.90
CA GLU A 40 -1.20 17.60 1.71
C GLU A 40 -0.90 16.87 0.40
N TYR A 41 -0.10 15.78 0.44
CA TYR A 41 0.23 15.02 -0.76
C TYR A 41 -0.90 14.05 -1.13
N THR A 42 -1.26 14.07 -2.40
CA THR A 42 -2.36 13.30 -2.98
C THR A 42 -1.95 12.64 -4.29
N TRP A 43 -2.88 11.90 -4.93
CA TRP A 43 -2.62 11.38 -6.27
C TRP A 43 -2.24 12.48 -7.28
N LYS A 44 -2.78 13.71 -7.12
CA LYS A 44 -2.45 14.87 -7.99
C LYS A 44 -0.98 15.25 -7.88
N THR A 45 -0.42 15.20 -6.68
CA THR A 45 1.01 15.44 -6.44
C THR A 45 1.85 14.42 -7.19
N ILE A 46 1.48 13.14 -7.11
CA ILE A 46 2.19 12.07 -7.82
C ILE A 46 2.03 12.18 -9.33
N ASP A 47 0.82 12.51 -9.81
CA ASP A 47 0.54 12.73 -11.23
C ASP A 47 1.42 13.87 -11.78
N GLN A 48 1.51 14.99 -11.07
CA GLN A 48 2.36 16.11 -11.46
C GLN A 48 3.85 15.72 -11.51
N MET A 49 4.35 15.00 -10.49
CA MET A 49 5.73 14.52 -10.47
C MET A 49 6.04 13.58 -11.64
N HIS A 50 5.09 12.73 -12.04
CA HIS A 50 5.26 11.82 -13.16
C HIS A 50 5.20 12.55 -14.50
N ARG A 51 4.30 13.53 -14.65
CA ARG A 51 4.24 14.38 -15.86
C ARG A 51 5.52 15.21 -16.05
N GLN A 52 6.12 15.70 -14.97
CA GLN A 52 7.43 16.39 -15.01
C GLN A 52 8.56 15.50 -15.53
N LYS A 53 8.43 14.16 -15.40
CA LYS A 53 9.35 13.17 -15.99
C LYS A 53 9.01 12.81 -17.46
N GLY A 54 8.03 13.50 -18.08
CA GLY A 54 7.58 13.23 -19.45
C GLY A 54 6.59 12.07 -19.57
N TRP A 55 6.01 11.57 -18.46
CA TRP A 55 5.03 10.50 -18.51
C TRP A 55 3.63 11.04 -18.84
N LEU A 56 2.73 10.16 -19.32
CA LEU A 56 1.35 10.51 -19.64
C LEU A 56 0.49 10.87 -18.41
N GLY A 57 1.03 10.67 -17.22
CA GLY A 57 0.38 10.93 -15.95
C GLY A 57 0.82 9.93 -14.90
N ILE A 58 0.05 9.83 -13.80
CA ILE A 58 0.36 8.91 -12.71
C ILE A 58 0.57 7.48 -13.21
N GLY A 59 1.63 6.82 -12.74
CA GLY A 59 1.98 5.44 -13.12
C GLY A 59 1.30 4.38 -12.27
N TYR A 60 0.82 4.73 -11.06
CA TYR A 60 0.20 3.82 -10.11
C TYR A 60 -1.32 3.74 -10.31
N HIS A 61 -1.92 2.61 -9.95
CA HIS A 61 -3.37 2.38 -10.00
C HIS A 61 -4.07 2.90 -8.75
N PHE A 62 -3.39 2.84 -7.60
CA PHE A 62 -3.90 3.31 -6.32
C PHE A 62 -2.85 4.14 -5.59
N VAL A 63 -3.31 5.14 -4.83
CA VAL A 63 -2.49 5.93 -3.92
C VAL A 63 -3.14 5.92 -2.55
N ILE A 64 -2.36 5.60 -1.51
CA ILE A 64 -2.82 5.60 -0.12
C ILE A 64 -2.22 6.81 0.59
N LEU A 65 -3.10 7.71 1.01
CA LEU A 65 -2.74 8.95 1.70
C LEU A 65 -2.34 8.68 3.15
N THR A 66 -1.75 9.67 3.81
CA THR A 66 -1.28 9.59 5.20
C THR A 66 -2.38 9.29 6.22
N ASP A 67 -3.62 9.68 5.94
CA ASP A 67 -4.81 9.40 6.76
C ASP A 67 -5.44 8.03 6.47
N GLY A 68 -4.86 7.26 5.52
CA GLY A 68 -5.37 5.97 5.07
C GLY A 68 -6.39 6.06 3.92
N THR A 69 -6.75 7.25 3.46
CA THR A 69 -7.65 7.39 2.29
C THR A 69 -7.02 6.75 1.06
N ILE A 70 -7.78 5.89 0.37
CA ILE A 70 -7.37 5.27 -0.90
C ILE A 70 -7.92 6.13 -2.04
N GLN A 71 -7.03 6.58 -2.91
CA GLN A 71 -7.37 7.31 -4.12
C GLN A 71 -7.00 6.51 -5.36
N ASN A 72 -7.86 6.57 -6.38
CA ASN A 72 -7.56 5.98 -7.68
C ASN A 72 -6.52 6.84 -8.41
N GLY A 73 -5.61 6.15 -9.06
CA GLY A 73 -4.66 6.72 -10.00
C GLY A 73 -5.06 6.36 -11.44
N ARG A 74 -4.23 5.54 -12.10
CA ARG A 74 -4.51 5.02 -13.43
C ARG A 74 -5.67 4.02 -13.38
N PRO A 75 -6.53 3.94 -14.42
CA PRO A 75 -7.61 2.94 -14.47
C PRO A 75 -7.09 1.53 -14.19
N ILE A 76 -7.88 0.73 -13.45
CA ILE A 76 -7.45 -0.60 -13.01
C ILE A 76 -7.16 -1.56 -14.18
N GLU A 77 -7.81 -1.37 -15.33
CA GLU A 77 -7.59 -2.17 -16.53
C GLU A 77 -6.37 -1.73 -17.34
N ALA A 78 -5.85 -0.55 -17.07
CA ALA A 78 -4.76 0.03 -17.84
C ALA A 78 -3.41 -0.59 -17.50
N ILE A 79 -2.49 -0.57 -18.46
CA ILE A 79 -1.08 -0.85 -18.22
C ILE A 79 -0.51 0.27 -17.32
N GLY A 80 0.16 -0.11 -16.24
CA GLY A 80 0.83 0.81 -15.33
C GLY A 80 2.08 1.47 -15.91
N SER A 81 2.77 2.27 -15.08
CA SER A 81 4.11 2.77 -15.35
C SER A 81 4.84 2.86 -14.01
N HIS A 82 5.15 1.70 -13.41
CA HIS A 82 5.68 1.62 -12.04
C HIS A 82 6.75 0.54 -11.84
N VAL A 83 6.76 -0.54 -12.64
CA VAL A 83 7.82 -1.56 -12.65
C VAL A 83 8.22 -1.87 -14.07
N LEU A 84 9.46 -1.57 -14.44
CA LEU A 84 9.98 -1.82 -15.78
C LEU A 84 9.94 -3.33 -16.10
N GLY A 85 9.34 -3.68 -17.23
CA GLY A 85 9.20 -5.08 -17.68
C GLY A 85 8.02 -5.84 -17.09
N TYR A 86 7.27 -5.26 -16.12
CA TYR A 86 6.14 -5.90 -15.44
C TYR A 86 4.89 -5.02 -15.37
N ASN A 87 4.83 -3.94 -16.16
CA ASN A 87 3.69 -3.00 -16.12
C ASN A 87 2.41 -3.57 -16.73
N ASP A 88 2.51 -4.51 -17.66
CA ASP A 88 1.41 -5.10 -18.42
C ASP A 88 0.79 -6.33 -17.73
N ASP A 89 1.38 -6.78 -16.63
CA ASP A 89 0.91 -7.92 -15.83
C ASP A 89 0.77 -7.58 -14.33
N SER A 90 0.81 -6.28 -13.96
CA SER A 90 0.79 -5.87 -12.55
C SER A 90 -0.08 -4.65 -12.25
N LEU A 91 -0.50 -4.55 -11.00
CA LEU A 91 -1.14 -3.38 -10.40
C LEU A 91 -0.19 -2.71 -9.41
N GLY A 92 0.04 -1.41 -9.60
CA GLY A 92 0.87 -0.61 -8.70
C GLY A 92 0.04 0.14 -7.65
N ILE A 93 0.45 0.01 -6.38
CA ILE A 93 -0.15 0.67 -5.22
C ILE A 93 0.94 1.51 -4.56
N CYS A 94 0.71 2.81 -4.41
CA CYS A 94 1.69 3.75 -3.87
C CYS A 94 1.23 4.30 -2.52
N LEU A 95 2.07 4.18 -1.48
CA LEU A 95 1.86 4.88 -0.21
C LEU A 95 2.59 6.24 -0.26
N ILE A 96 1.93 7.30 0.18
CA ILE A 96 2.58 8.61 0.38
C ILE A 96 3.58 8.49 1.53
N GLY A 97 4.84 8.81 1.27
CA GLY A 97 5.93 8.69 2.25
C GLY A 97 7.14 7.94 1.69
N GLY A 98 7.90 7.34 2.58
CA GLY A 98 9.07 6.51 2.27
C GLY A 98 10.40 7.24 2.38
N THR A 99 10.42 8.56 2.67
CA THR A 99 11.67 9.28 2.98
C THR A 99 11.52 10.19 4.20
N ASP A 100 12.62 10.36 4.92
CA ASP A 100 12.74 11.37 5.96
C ASP A 100 13.02 12.78 5.37
N ARG A 101 13.23 13.77 6.25
CA ARG A 101 13.55 15.15 5.84
C ARG A 101 14.87 15.29 5.07
N ASN A 102 15.77 14.33 5.19
CA ASN A 102 17.07 14.32 4.52
C ASN A 102 17.06 13.49 3.23
N GLY A 103 15.88 12.96 2.83
CA GLY A 103 15.74 12.11 1.65
C GLY A 103 16.17 10.66 1.85
N LYS A 104 16.49 10.23 3.08
CA LYS A 104 16.86 8.86 3.38
C LYS A 104 15.61 7.97 3.42
N SER A 105 15.72 6.75 2.86
CA SER A 105 14.66 5.74 2.89
C SER A 105 14.27 5.37 4.32
N VAL A 106 12.97 5.40 4.62
CA VAL A 106 12.42 5.07 5.95
C VAL A 106 10.98 4.56 5.84
N ASP A 107 10.65 3.53 6.63
CA ASP A 107 9.24 3.11 6.82
C ASP A 107 8.56 4.09 7.81
N ASN A 108 8.05 5.20 7.27
CA ASN A 108 7.35 6.24 8.03
C ASN A 108 5.84 6.24 7.76
N PHE A 109 5.30 5.13 7.27
CA PHE A 109 3.87 5.01 6.98
C PHE A 109 3.05 4.89 8.26
N THR A 110 1.91 5.57 8.26
CA THR A 110 0.98 5.54 9.39
C THR A 110 0.30 4.16 9.53
N VAL A 111 -0.19 3.86 10.73
CA VAL A 111 -1.02 2.66 10.97
C VAL A 111 -2.21 2.62 10.00
N LYS A 112 -2.88 3.77 9.81
CA LYS A 112 -4.02 3.90 8.87
C LYS A 112 -3.64 3.55 7.43
N GLN A 113 -2.44 3.95 6.97
CA GLN A 113 -1.96 3.56 5.65
C GLN A 113 -1.75 2.05 5.53
N LYS A 114 -1.13 1.43 6.53
CA LYS A 114 -0.91 -0.03 6.55
C LYS A 114 -2.23 -0.81 6.60
N GLU A 115 -3.21 -0.37 7.40
CA GLU A 115 -4.55 -0.96 7.45
C GLU A 115 -5.28 -0.85 6.11
N SER A 116 -5.23 0.32 5.48
CA SER A 116 -5.85 0.54 4.17
C SER A 116 -5.16 -0.27 3.08
N LEU A 117 -3.83 -0.39 3.12
CA LEU A 117 -3.07 -1.24 2.23
C LEU A 117 -3.50 -2.70 2.36
N LYS A 118 -3.63 -3.21 3.59
CA LYS A 118 -4.10 -4.59 3.84
C LYS A 118 -5.48 -4.82 3.25
N LYS A 119 -6.44 -3.94 3.54
CA LYS A 119 -7.81 -4.03 3.00
C LYS A 119 -7.84 -3.99 1.47
N LEU A 120 -7.05 -3.11 0.86
CA LEU A 120 -6.94 -3.00 -0.60
C LEU A 120 -6.34 -4.27 -1.22
N LEU A 121 -5.27 -4.80 -0.64
CA LEU A 121 -4.62 -6.02 -1.10
C LEU A 121 -5.57 -7.23 -0.97
N ASP A 122 -6.30 -7.37 0.13
CA ASP A 122 -7.27 -8.45 0.33
C ASP A 122 -8.39 -8.38 -0.72
N TRP A 123 -8.91 -7.17 -1.01
CA TRP A 123 -9.89 -6.96 -2.06
C TRP A 123 -9.32 -7.28 -3.45
N LEU A 124 -8.10 -6.86 -3.77
CA LEU A 124 -7.44 -7.18 -5.03
C LEU A 124 -7.17 -8.69 -5.15
N LYS A 125 -6.76 -9.35 -4.05
CA LYS A 125 -6.57 -10.80 -4.02
C LYS A 125 -7.89 -11.58 -4.24
N SER A 126 -9.04 -11.04 -3.82
CA SER A 126 -10.33 -11.66 -4.13
C SER A 126 -10.67 -11.61 -5.62
N LYS A 127 -10.19 -10.57 -6.34
CA LYS A 127 -10.34 -10.44 -7.81
C LYS A 127 -9.26 -11.20 -8.58
N TYR A 128 -8.05 -11.22 -8.07
CA TYR A 128 -6.84 -11.80 -8.70
C TYR A 128 -6.17 -12.80 -7.75
N PRO A 129 -6.81 -13.97 -7.46
CA PRO A 129 -6.36 -14.89 -6.41
C PRO A 129 -4.95 -15.43 -6.61
N LYS A 130 -4.50 -15.54 -7.86
CA LYS A 130 -3.15 -16.03 -8.21
C LYS A 130 -2.08 -14.95 -8.15
N ALA A 131 -2.45 -13.65 -8.10
CA ALA A 131 -1.48 -12.56 -8.11
C ALA A 131 -0.58 -12.60 -6.86
N LYS A 132 0.72 -12.44 -7.05
CA LYS A 132 1.70 -12.34 -5.96
C LYS A 132 1.75 -10.92 -5.42
N VAL A 133 1.80 -10.77 -4.10
CA VAL A 133 1.97 -9.46 -3.44
C VAL A 133 3.45 -9.24 -3.18
N LEU A 134 4.03 -8.21 -3.81
CA LEU A 134 5.46 -7.89 -3.78
C LEU A 134 5.69 -6.40 -3.51
N GLY A 135 6.83 -6.07 -2.94
CA GLY A 135 7.37 -4.71 -2.97
C GLY A 135 8.08 -4.43 -4.30
N HIS A 136 8.23 -3.16 -4.68
CA HIS A 136 9.00 -2.81 -5.88
C HIS A 136 10.43 -3.37 -5.82
N ARG A 137 11.06 -3.35 -4.65
CA ARG A 137 12.43 -3.86 -4.43
C ARG A 137 12.61 -5.35 -4.68
N ASP A 138 11.50 -6.12 -4.74
CA ASP A 138 11.54 -7.57 -4.90
C ASP A 138 11.67 -7.98 -6.39
N PHE A 139 11.67 -7.01 -7.31
CA PHE A 139 11.83 -7.27 -8.75
C PHE A 139 13.30 -7.25 -9.19
N PRO A 140 13.67 -8.09 -10.17
CA PRO A 140 15.03 -8.13 -10.69
C PRO A 140 15.53 -6.77 -11.17
N GLY A 141 16.76 -6.42 -10.84
CA GLY A 141 17.41 -5.18 -11.28
C GLY A 141 16.97 -3.90 -10.54
N VAL A 142 16.11 -4.01 -9.53
CA VAL A 142 15.69 -2.87 -8.71
C VAL A 142 16.64 -2.71 -7.52
N ALA A 143 17.47 -1.66 -7.55
CA ALA A 143 18.41 -1.31 -6.49
C ALA A 143 17.82 -0.28 -5.48
N LYS A 144 16.50 -0.21 -5.34
CA LYS A 144 15.81 0.76 -4.48
C LYS A 144 15.16 0.07 -3.29
N ASP A 145 15.11 0.74 -2.13
CA ASP A 145 14.43 0.24 -0.93
C ASP A 145 12.88 0.30 -1.01
N CYS A 146 12.33 0.77 -2.11
CA CYS A 146 10.88 0.94 -2.29
C CYS A 146 10.13 -0.39 -2.11
N PRO A 147 9.16 -0.45 -1.20
CA PRO A 147 8.51 0.62 -0.46
C PRO A 147 9.07 0.91 0.95
N CYS A 148 10.31 0.63 1.24
CA CYS A 148 11.01 0.86 2.52
C CYS A 148 10.63 -0.11 3.65
N PHE A 149 9.88 -1.17 3.35
CA PHE A 149 9.60 -2.29 4.26
C PHE A 149 9.45 -3.59 3.46
N ASP A 150 9.56 -4.73 4.14
CA ASP A 150 9.36 -6.05 3.56
C ASP A 150 7.86 -6.34 3.42
N VAL A 151 7.35 -6.20 2.18
CA VAL A 151 5.92 -6.37 1.86
C VAL A 151 5.49 -7.82 2.03
N GLN A 152 6.31 -8.78 1.60
CA GLN A 152 5.96 -10.20 1.63
C GLN A 152 5.83 -10.68 3.07
N SER A 153 6.83 -10.39 3.91
CA SER A 153 6.77 -10.70 5.34
C SER A 153 5.63 -9.98 6.05
N TRP A 154 5.42 -8.69 5.73
CA TRP A 154 4.36 -7.90 6.34
C TRP A 154 2.97 -8.42 5.97
N TYR A 155 2.70 -8.69 4.69
CA TYR A 155 1.40 -9.17 4.22
C TYR A 155 1.12 -10.61 4.66
N GLY A 156 2.14 -11.48 4.64
CA GLY A 156 2.03 -12.89 5.03
C GLY A 156 1.84 -13.14 6.53
N ARG A 157 2.21 -12.16 7.39
CA ARG A 157 2.04 -12.31 8.86
C ARG A 157 0.61 -12.12 9.34
N GLY A 158 -0.34 -11.74 8.48
CA GLY A 158 -1.66 -11.29 8.88
C GLY A 158 -1.65 -9.89 9.50
N ALA A 159 -2.82 -9.31 9.75
CA ALA A 159 -2.90 -8.03 10.46
C ALA A 159 -2.60 -8.25 11.95
N VAL A 160 -1.61 -7.53 12.46
CA VAL A 160 -1.34 -7.48 13.91
C VAL A 160 -2.01 -6.22 14.44
N TYR A 161 -3.00 -6.37 15.31
CA TYR A 161 -3.68 -5.26 15.97
C TYR A 161 -3.18 -5.15 17.41
N VAL A 162 -2.92 -3.92 17.84
CA VAL A 162 -2.69 -3.61 19.25
C VAL A 162 -4.04 -3.18 19.84
N ILE A 163 -4.52 -3.87 20.85
CA ILE A 163 -5.75 -3.51 21.55
C ILE A 163 -5.40 -2.52 22.65
N TYR A 164 -5.96 -1.33 22.55
CA TYR A 164 -5.88 -0.30 23.58
C TYR A 164 -7.23 -0.23 24.30
N GLU A 165 -7.22 -0.26 25.62
CA GLU A 165 -8.43 -0.03 26.42
C GLU A 165 -8.83 1.45 26.46
N ASP A 166 -7.92 2.35 26.08
CA ASP A 166 -8.15 3.79 26.20
C ASP A 166 -7.27 4.57 25.18
N ALA A 167 -7.90 5.52 24.52
CA ALA A 167 -7.28 6.32 23.46
C ALA A 167 -6.24 7.34 23.97
N SER A 168 -5.98 7.41 25.26
CA SER A 168 -5.07 8.40 25.88
C SER A 168 -3.63 7.92 26.02
N SER A 169 -3.32 6.64 25.76
CA SER A 169 -1.98 6.06 25.91
C SER A 169 -1.31 5.74 24.58
N LEU A 170 -1.05 6.73 23.75
CA LEU A 170 -0.35 6.62 22.46
C LEU A 170 1.19 6.46 22.60
N ASP A 171 1.72 6.14 23.78
CA ASP A 171 3.14 5.97 24.00
C ASP A 171 3.58 4.49 23.92
N ARG A 172 4.23 4.18 22.79
CA ARG A 172 5.28 3.17 22.58
C ARG A 172 5.03 1.77 23.14
N CYS A 173 4.35 0.93 22.40
CA CYS A 173 4.46 -0.53 22.58
C CYS A 173 5.55 -1.14 21.69
N LYS A 174 6.68 -1.50 22.30
CA LYS A 174 7.59 -2.52 21.78
C LYS A 174 7.09 -3.85 22.34
N LEU A 175 6.48 -4.69 21.50
CA LEU A 175 6.13 -6.05 21.89
C LEU A 175 6.96 -7.04 21.09
N SER A 176 7.55 -8.01 21.80
CA SER A 176 8.28 -9.12 21.21
C SER A 176 7.32 -10.25 20.84
N GLN A 177 7.69 -11.07 19.86
CA GLN A 177 6.90 -12.26 19.43
C GLN A 177 6.71 -13.33 20.53
N ALA A 178 7.31 -13.14 21.69
CA ALA A 178 7.28 -14.11 22.81
C ALA A 178 6.00 -14.05 23.66
N ASP A 179 5.16 -13.01 23.47
CA ASP A 179 4.05 -12.74 24.39
C ASP A 179 2.68 -13.30 23.95
N LEU A 180 2.64 -14.08 22.84
CA LEU A 180 1.42 -14.71 22.37
C LEU A 180 1.26 -16.11 23.01
N LYS A 181 0.31 -16.26 23.93
CA LYS A 181 -0.11 -17.57 24.47
C LYS A 181 -1.45 -17.98 23.85
N GLU A 182 -1.46 -19.12 23.17
CA GLU A 182 -2.69 -19.83 22.83
C GLU A 182 -3.13 -20.68 24.01
N ALA A 183 -4.36 -20.48 24.47
CA ALA A 183 -5.01 -21.36 25.42
C ALA A 183 -6.30 -21.90 24.81
N ASN A 184 -6.32 -23.20 24.44
CA ASN A 184 -7.49 -23.99 24.05
C ASN A 184 -8.45 -23.37 23.03
N GLY A 185 -7.93 -22.72 21.98
CA GLY A 185 -8.75 -22.14 20.90
C GLY A 185 -9.47 -20.85 21.27
N THR A 186 -9.29 -20.33 22.48
CA THR A 186 -9.76 -19.02 22.92
C THR A 186 -8.54 -18.15 23.20
N LEU A 187 -8.46 -17.00 22.53
CA LEU A 187 -7.41 -16.03 22.81
C LEU A 187 -7.88 -15.13 23.95
N GLU A 188 -7.23 -15.24 25.10
CA GLU A 188 -7.39 -14.27 26.18
C GLU A 188 -6.34 -13.17 26.02
N PHE A 189 -6.79 -11.92 26.01
CA PHE A 189 -5.94 -10.76 25.85
C PHE A 189 -5.86 -9.98 27.15
N THR A 190 -4.64 -9.60 27.52
CA THR A 190 -4.40 -8.64 28.59
C THR A 190 -3.99 -7.29 27.97
N LYS A 191 -4.11 -6.23 28.75
CA LYS A 191 -3.73 -4.86 28.35
C LYS A 191 -2.32 -4.85 27.74
N GLY A 192 -2.22 -4.43 26.47
CA GLY A 192 -0.97 -4.39 25.73
C GLY A 192 -0.67 -5.59 24.83
N ASP A 193 -1.56 -6.59 24.74
CA ASP A 193 -1.35 -7.78 23.90
C ASP A 193 -1.48 -7.47 22.40
N LEU A 194 -0.65 -8.15 21.60
CA LEU A 194 -0.75 -8.15 20.14
C LEU A 194 -1.69 -9.25 19.67
N VAL A 195 -2.71 -8.90 18.92
CA VAL A 195 -3.66 -9.86 18.35
C VAL A 195 -3.36 -10.07 16.87
N ARG A 196 -3.12 -11.34 16.50
CA ARG A 196 -3.06 -11.77 15.11
C ARG A 196 -4.43 -12.34 14.73
N ILE A 197 -5.10 -11.71 13.76
CA ILE A 197 -6.32 -12.28 13.18
C ILE A 197 -5.90 -12.98 11.88
N ALA A 198 -6.19 -14.28 11.82
CA ALA A 198 -5.96 -15.13 10.66
C ALA A 198 -6.90 -14.78 9.50
#